data_25684b85bc168f151bdc9a44abc7d6dc
#
_entry.id   25684b85bc168f151bdc9a44abc7d6dc
#
_cell.length_a   1.000
_cell.length_b   1.000
_cell.length_c   1.000
_cell.angle_alpha   90.00
_cell.angle_beta   90.00
_cell.angle_gamma   90.00
#
_symmetry.space_group_name_H-M   'P 1'
#
loop_
_entity.id
_entity.type
_entity.pdbx_description
1 polymer ?
#
loop_
_entity_poly.entity_id
_entity_poly.type
_entity_poly.pdbx_seq_one_letter_code
_entity_poly.pdbx_strand_id
1 'polypeptide(L)'
;MKNYILLLSLLFAFQLNANTDPNDFESLKQLEGKWIGTLERTDDTTDSFILEFSISSNGSAILEESNTGGIEMLTIFNYQNDELLLTHYCGLQNKPVSKLTSNENGKLIFKTDDDMSGLSLKKDTYVTSWEIDLLPDDENKILYKYTVSGPDGVSFVASAEMTKI
;
A
#
# COMPACT_ATOMS: atom_id res chain seq x y z
N MET A 1 3.05 32.09 -53.86
CA MET A 1 2.60 32.24 -52.43
C MET A 1 2.23 30.85 -51.97
N LYS A 2 3.05 30.25 -51.11
CA LYS A 2 2.82 28.89 -50.56
C LYS A 2 2.17 29.03 -49.17
N ASN A 3 0.92 28.60 -49.02
CA ASN A 3 0.20 28.57 -47.76
C ASN A 3 0.66 27.34 -46.98
N TYR A 4 1.33 27.54 -45.84
CA TYR A 4 1.60 26.48 -44.86
C TYR A 4 0.43 26.44 -43.87
N ILE A 5 -0.36 25.36 -43.92
CA ILE A 5 -1.37 25.04 -42.92
C ILE A 5 -0.65 24.38 -41.75
N LEU A 6 -0.56 25.11 -40.63
CA LEU A 6 -0.03 24.57 -39.35
C LEU A 6 -1.11 23.72 -38.71
N LEU A 7 -0.97 22.40 -38.76
CA LEU A 7 -1.85 21.48 -38.01
C LEU A 7 -1.41 21.46 -36.55
N LEU A 8 -2.14 22.16 -35.72
CA LEU A 8 -1.95 22.12 -34.24
C LEU A 8 -2.62 20.85 -33.71
N SER A 9 -1.84 19.78 -33.52
CA SER A 9 -2.32 18.56 -32.84
C SER A 9 -2.45 18.82 -31.34
N LEU A 10 -3.67 19.00 -30.85
CA LEU A 10 -4.03 19.07 -29.45
C LEU A 10 -3.86 17.65 -28.85
N LEU A 11 -2.75 17.39 -28.18
CA LEU A 11 -2.58 16.20 -27.33
C LEU A 11 -3.44 16.39 -26.08
N PHE A 12 -4.63 15.80 -26.08
CA PHE A 12 -5.42 15.61 -24.86
C PHE A 12 -4.71 14.51 -24.05
N ALA A 13 -3.97 14.92 -23.02
CA ALA A 13 -3.52 14.01 -21.99
C ALA A 13 -4.75 13.59 -21.18
N PHE A 14 -5.30 12.40 -21.44
CA PHE A 14 -6.23 11.75 -20.54
C PHE A 14 -5.47 11.43 -19.25
N GLN A 15 -5.69 12.22 -18.21
CA GLN A 15 -5.36 11.81 -16.85
C GLN A 15 -6.39 10.74 -16.47
N LEU A 16 -5.97 9.49 -16.51
CA LEU A 16 -6.67 8.39 -15.86
C LEU A 16 -6.58 8.63 -14.36
N ASN A 17 -7.54 9.37 -13.80
CA ASN A 17 -7.79 9.28 -12.38
C ASN A 17 -8.35 7.87 -12.15
N ALA A 18 -7.58 7.01 -11.54
CA ALA A 18 -8.10 5.76 -11.00
C ALA A 18 -9.09 6.13 -9.88
N ASN A 19 -10.38 6.20 -10.20
CA ASN A 19 -11.41 6.22 -9.18
C ASN A 19 -11.31 4.88 -8.44
N THR A 20 -11.00 4.93 -7.16
CA THR A 20 -11.04 3.76 -6.30
C THR A 20 -12.50 3.31 -6.15
N ASP A 21 -12.76 2.04 -6.40
CA ASP A 21 -14.07 1.46 -6.20
C ASP A 21 -14.30 1.27 -4.67
N PRO A 22 -15.46 1.71 -4.09
CA PRO A 22 -15.80 1.37 -2.72
C PRO A 22 -15.69 -0.11 -2.40
N ASN A 23 -15.87 -0.99 -3.39
CA ASN A 23 -15.67 -2.43 -3.25
C ASN A 23 -14.22 -2.81 -2.91
N ASP A 24 -13.23 -1.97 -3.22
CA ASP A 24 -11.83 -2.23 -2.85
C ASP A 24 -11.66 -2.21 -1.33
N PHE A 25 -12.30 -1.26 -0.65
CA PHE A 25 -12.31 -1.21 0.82
C PHE A 25 -13.09 -2.39 1.42
N GLU A 26 -14.23 -2.75 0.83
CA GLU A 26 -15.01 -3.91 1.29
C GLU A 26 -14.23 -5.22 1.12
N SER A 27 -13.44 -5.35 0.04
CA SER A 27 -12.60 -6.53 -0.19
C SER A 27 -11.51 -6.71 0.89
N LEU A 28 -10.97 -5.61 1.44
CA LEU A 28 -9.99 -5.68 2.53
C LEU A 28 -10.58 -6.22 3.84
N LYS A 29 -11.90 -6.15 4.05
CA LYS A 29 -12.53 -6.68 5.27
C LYS A 29 -12.40 -8.20 5.43
N GLN A 30 -12.18 -8.94 4.33
CA GLN A 30 -11.88 -10.38 4.40
C GLN A 30 -10.57 -10.70 5.14
N LEU A 31 -9.68 -9.68 5.27
CA LEU A 31 -8.44 -9.84 6.05
C LEU A 31 -8.68 -9.98 7.55
N GLU A 32 -9.87 -9.63 8.07
CA GLU A 32 -10.17 -9.71 9.51
C GLU A 32 -9.69 -11.03 10.12
N GLY A 33 -8.93 -10.93 11.21
CA GLY A 33 -8.30 -12.05 11.90
C GLY A 33 -6.78 -11.94 11.96
N LYS A 34 -6.15 -13.07 12.32
CA LYS A 34 -4.72 -13.13 12.57
C LYS A 34 -4.00 -13.93 11.50
N TRP A 35 -2.83 -13.42 11.11
CA TRP A 35 -2.01 -13.95 10.04
C TRP A 35 -0.56 -14.08 10.49
N ILE A 36 0.10 -15.13 10.06
CA ILE A 36 1.52 -15.38 10.35
C ILE A 36 2.29 -15.68 9.09
N GLY A 37 3.54 -15.27 9.05
CA GLY A 37 4.46 -15.55 7.96
C GLY A 37 5.91 -15.25 8.34
N THR A 38 6.79 -15.44 7.38
CA THR A 38 8.19 -15.00 7.45
C THR A 38 8.38 -13.87 6.46
N LEU A 39 8.85 -12.74 6.93
CA LEU A 39 9.20 -11.60 6.10
C LEU A 39 10.62 -11.78 5.57
N GLU A 40 10.75 -11.80 4.26
CA GLU A 40 12.03 -11.85 3.55
C GLU A 40 12.33 -10.49 2.95
N ARG A 41 13.59 -10.03 3.05
CA ARG A 41 14.03 -8.75 2.49
C ARG A 41 15.12 -8.95 1.46
N THR A 42 15.22 -8.03 0.53
CA THR A 42 16.24 -8.04 -0.53
C THR A 42 17.67 -7.76 -0.03
N ASP A 43 17.85 -7.47 1.24
CA ASP A 43 19.13 -7.37 1.94
C ASP A 43 19.54 -8.69 2.63
N ASP A 44 18.89 -9.81 2.27
CA ASP A 44 19.10 -11.17 2.79
C ASP A 44 18.74 -11.32 4.29
N THR A 45 18.00 -10.37 4.87
CA THR A 45 17.48 -10.48 6.24
C THR A 45 16.08 -11.06 6.27
N THR A 46 15.75 -11.78 7.35
CA THR A 46 14.42 -12.36 7.58
C THR A 46 13.95 -12.09 9.00
N ASP A 47 12.63 -11.94 9.17
CA ASP A 47 11.98 -11.79 10.48
C ASP A 47 10.69 -12.61 10.57
N SER A 48 10.27 -12.92 11.79
CA SER A 48 8.89 -13.32 12.04
C SER A 48 7.95 -12.16 11.70
N PHE A 49 6.85 -12.45 11.02
CA PHE A 49 5.86 -11.45 10.64
C PHE A 49 4.47 -11.89 11.08
N ILE A 50 3.84 -11.07 11.91
CA ILE A 50 2.50 -11.30 12.44
C ILE A 50 1.67 -10.07 12.09
N LEU A 51 0.47 -10.31 11.55
CA LEU A 51 -0.53 -9.28 11.29
C LEU A 51 -1.82 -9.67 12.03
N GLU A 52 -2.51 -8.69 12.59
CA GLU A 52 -3.85 -8.85 13.14
C GLU A 52 -4.74 -7.73 12.58
N PHE A 53 -5.74 -8.12 11.81
CA PHE A 53 -6.70 -7.18 11.21
C PHE A 53 -7.99 -7.18 12.00
N SER A 54 -8.51 -5.99 12.30
CA SER A 54 -9.79 -5.78 12.94
C SER A 54 -10.60 -4.68 12.27
N ILE A 55 -11.94 -4.86 12.22
CA ILE A 55 -12.86 -3.87 11.68
C ILE A 55 -13.30 -2.96 12.82
N SER A 56 -13.20 -1.66 12.62
CA SER A 56 -13.49 -0.63 13.63
C SER A 56 -14.39 0.48 13.08
N SER A 57 -14.74 1.43 13.96
CA SER A 57 -15.47 2.65 13.60
C SER A 57 -16.76 2.36 12.82
N ASN A 58 -17.55 1.37 13.28
CA ASN A 58 -18.78 0.93 12.63
C ASN A 58 -18.57 0.49 11.16
N GLY A 59 -17.44 -0.16 10.87
CA GLY A 59 -17.12 -0.69 9.55
C GLY A 59 -16.44 0.31 8.60
N SER A 60 -16.10 1.53 9.06
CA SER A 60 -15.48 2.55 8.22
C SER A 60 -13.94 2.60 8.30
N ALA A 61 -13.35 1.77 9.17
CA ALA A 61 -11.90 1.63 9.29
C ALA A 61 -11.53 0.15 9.48
N ILE A 62 -10.39 -0.23 8.91
CA ILE A 62 -9.72 -1.51 9.17
C ILE A 62 -8.38 -1.18 9.82
N LEU A 63 -8.12 -1.77 10.97
CA LEU A 63 -6.85 -1.65 11.67
C LEU A 63 -6.02 -2.90 11.38
N GLU A 64 -4.76 -2.70 11.06
CA GLU A 64 -3.74 -3.74 10.99
C GLU A 64 -2.70 -3.48 12.08
N GLU A 65 -2.69 -4.30 13.10
CA GLU A 65 -1.60 -4.35 14.07
C GLU A 65 -0.55 -5.34 13.55
N SER A 66 0.67 -4.87 13.38
CA SER A 66 1.74 -5.71 12.86
C SER A 66 2.91 -5.82 13.84
N ASN A 67 3.53 -7.01 13.86
CA ASN A 67 4.77 -7.24 14.60
C ASN A 67 5.80 -7.87 13.65
N THR A 68 6.92 -7.17 13.48
CA THR A 68 8.02 -7.60 12.65
C THR A 68 9.28 -7.72 13.50
N GLY A 69 9.72 -8.95 13.79
CA GLY A 69 10.91 -9.18 14.60
C GLY A 69 10.85 -8.54 16.00
N GLY A 70 9.65 -8.35 16.56
CA GLY A 70 9.44 -7.69 17.86
C GLY A 70 9.14 -6.18 17.78
N ILE A 71 9.15 -5.58 16.58
CA ILE A 71 8.75 -4.18 16.38
C ILE A 71 7.26 -4.13 16.08
N GLU A 72 6.50 -3.48 16.94
CA GLU A 72 5.07 -3.27 16.78
C GLU A 72 4.80 -2.01 15.94
N MET A 73 3.85 -2.12 15.02
CA MET A 73 3.44 -1.03 14.13
C MET A 73 1.93 -1.10 13.93
N LEU A 74 1.33 0.00 13.47
CA LEU A 74 -0.10 0.12 13.21
C LEU A 74 -0.33 0.67 11.81
N THR A 75 -1.23 0.04 11.05
CA THR A 75 -1.75 0.56 9.79
C THR A 75 -3.26 0.73 9.88
N ILE A 76 -3.78 1.81 9.33
CA ILE A 76 -5.21 2.08 9.26
C ILE A 76 -5.60 2.25 7.80
N PHE A 77 -6.57 1.44 7.35
CA PHE A 77 -7.22 1.60 6.06
C PHE A 77 -8.57 2.29 6.25
N ASN A 78 -8.85 3.27 5.43
CA ASN A 78 -10.15 3.93 5.39
C ASN A 78 -10.48 4.43 3.99
N TYR A 79 -11.78 4.46 3.66
CA TYR A 79 -12.28 5.04 2.41
C TYR A 79 -12.88 6.41 2.69
N GLN A 80 -12.41 7.43 2.00
CA GLN A 80 -12.89 8.81 2.17
C GLN A 80 -12.68 9.63 0.90
N ASN A 81 -13.69 10.39 0.48
CA ASN A 81 -13.63 11.27 -0.70
C ASN A 81 -13.21 10.51 -1.97
N ASP A 82 -13.79 9.34 -2.20
CA ASP A 82 -13.49 8.46 -3.33
C ASP A 82 -12.02 7.98 -3.40
N GLU A 83 -11.32 8.00 -2.27
CA GLU A 83 -9.96 7.49 -2.13
C GLU A 83 -9.90 6.41 -1.04
N LEU A 84 -9.26 5.28 -1.32
CA LEU A 84 -8.88 4.29 -0.32
C LEU A 84 -7.47 4.63 0.17
N LEU A 85 -7.39 4.98 1.44
CA LEU A 85 -6.17 5.43 2.11
C LEU A 85 -5.62 4.34 3.01
N LEU A 86 -4.29 4.30 3.10
CA LEU A 86 -3.51 3.50 4.02
C LEU A 86 -2.61 4.45 4.81
N THR A 87 -2.83 4.56 6.12
CA THR A 87 -1.97 5.35 7.01
C THR A 87 -1.18 4.41 7.90
N HIS A 88 0.16 4.43 7.79
CA HIS A 88 1.04 3.53 8.51
C HIS A 88 1.87 4.25 9.57
N TYR A 89 1.81 3.80 10.81
CA TYR A 89 2.65 4.26 11.92
C TYR A 89 3.85 3.32 12.04
N CYS A 90 4.97 3.76 11.48
CA CYS A 90 6.12 2.94 11.18
C CYS A 90 7.11 2.84 12.33
N GLY A 91 7.79 1.70 12.45
CA GLY A 91 8.97 1.55 13.31
C GLY A 91 10.13 2.48 12.96
N LEU A 92 10.13 3.08 11.76
CA LEU A 92 11.05 4.17 11.35
C LEU A 92 10.69 5.53 11.99
N GLN A 93 9.71 5.58 12.90
CA GLN A 93 9.25 6.79 13.60
C GLN A 93 8.67 7.86 12.67
N ASN A 94 8.06 7.44 11.58
CA ASN A 94 7.33 8.31 10.66
C ASN A 94 5.94 7.73 10.34
N LYS A 95 5.15 8.49 9.59
CA LYS A 95 3.77 8.16 9.28
C LYS A 95 3.49 8.38 7.79
N PRO A 96 3.91 7.47 6.91
CA PRO A 96 3.50 7.54 5.50
C PRO A 96 1.99 7.34 5.35
N VAL A 97 1.41 8.16 4.48
CA VAL A 97 0.02 8.07 4.02
C VAL A 97 0.05 7.67 2.56
N SER A 98 -0.61 6.58 2.22
CA SER A 98 -0.61 6.02 0.87
C SER A 98 -2.03 5.97 0.32
N LYS A 99 -2.15 6.06 -1.00
CA LYS A 99 -3.41 5.91 -1.74
C LYS A 99 -3.37 4.62 -2.54
N LEU A 100 -4.52 3.96 -2.67
CA LEU A 100 -4.68 2.88 -3.64
C LEU A 100 -4.48 3.46 -5.04
N THR A 101 -3.61 2.84 -5.83
CA THR A 101 -3.31 3.24 -7.21
C THR A 101 -3.77 2.23 -8.23
N SER A 102 -3.91 0.97 -7.84
CA SER A 102 -4.54 -0.07 -8.66
C SER A 102 -5.07 -1.22 -7.82
N ASN A 103 -6.13 -1.87 -8.32
CA ASN A 103 -6.57 -3.20 -7.92
C ASN A 103 -6.75 -4.03 -9.19
N GLU A 104 -5.96 -5.08 -9.34
CA GLU A 104 -6.03 -6.00 -10.46
C GLU A 104 -6.24 -7.42 -9.92
N ASN A 105 -7.47 -7.94 -10.05
CA ASN A 105 -7.84 -9.29 -9.61
C ASN A 105 -7.54 -9.59 -8.12
N GLY A 106 -7.76 -8.61 -7.23
CA GLY A 106 -7.52 -8.76 -5.80
C GLY A 106 -6.12 -8.35 -5.36
N LYS A 107 -5.26 -7.94 -6.29
CA LYS A 107 -3.96 -7.39 -6.00
C LYS A 107 -4.03 -5.87 -5.87
N LEU A 108 -4.01 -5.38 -4.64
CA LEU A 108 -4.09 -3.96 -4.31
C LEU A 108 -2.68 -3.37 -4.21
N ILE A 109 -2.46 -2.25 -4.90
CA ILE A 109 -1.19 -1.52 -4.85
C ILE A 109 -1.44 -0.12 -4.30
N PHE A 110 -0.79 0.19 -3.16
CA PHE A 110 -0.79 1.51 -2.56
C PHE A 110 0.55 2.19 -2.79
N LYS A 111 0.50 3.49 -3.03
CA LYS A 111 1.70 4.33 -3.11
C LYS A 111 1.61 5.50 -2.16
N THR A 112 2.72 5.79 -1.50
CA THR A 112 2.80 6.90 -0.55
C THR A 112 2.67 8.23 -1.30
N ASP A 113 1.82 9.08 -0.75
CA ASP A 113 1.65 10.46 -1.15
C ASP A 113 2.53 11.31 -0.22
N ASP A 114 3.58 11.89 -0.79
CA ASP A 114 4.60 12.63 -0.05
C ASP A 114 4.00 13.88 0.63
N ASP A 115 3.09 14.57 -0.05
CA ASP A 115 2.45 15.78 0.47
C ASP A 115 1.54 15.48 1.65
N MET A 116 0.70 14.43 1.56
CA MET A 116 -0.15 13.99 2.68
C MET A 116 0.66 13.47 3.87
N SER A 117 1.80 12.85 3.59
CA SER A 117 2.70 12.31 4.61
C SER A 117 3.55 13.39 5.27
N GLY A 118 3.83 14.49 4.57
CA GLY A 118 4.83 15.48 4.96
C GLY A 118 6.25 14.92 4.89
N LEU A 119 6.48 13.89 4.08
CA LEU A 119 7.76 13.20 3.89
C LEU A 119 8.37 13.54 2.53
N SER A 120 9.68 13.31 2.37
CA SER A 120 10.37 13.53 1.11
C SER A 120 11.56 12.61 0.97
N LEU A 121 11.66 11.90 -0.14
CA LEU A 121 12.82 11.05 -0.47
C LEU A 121 14.15 11.81 -0.55
N LYS A 122 14.13 13.13 -0.54
CA LYS A 122 15.38 13.94 -0.47
C LYS A 122 16.04 13.91 0.90
N LYS A 123 15.29 13.55 1.97
CA LYS A 123 15.78 13.63 3.36
C LYS A 123 15.26 12.49 4.26
N ASP A 124 14.17 11.81 3.90
CA ASP A 124 13.50 10.86 4.74
C ASP A 124 13.58 9.45 4.14
N THR A 125 13.65 8.43 5.00
CA THR A 125 13.52 7.01 4.62
C THR A 125 12.18 6.51 5.15
N TYR A 126 11.32 5.96 4.27
CA TYR A 126 9.98 5.51 4.62
C TYR A 126 9.48 4.43 3.66
N VAL A 127 8.36 3.80 3.99
CA VAL A 127 7.69 2.86 3.09
C VAL A 127 7.02 3.66 1.96
N THR A 128 7.43 3.41 0.73
CA THR A 128 6.97 4.13 -0.47
C THR A 128 5.87 3.41 -1.23
N SER A 129 5.71 2.11 -1.02
CA SER A 129 4.61 1.34 -1.60
C SER A 129 4.28 0.09 -0.81
N TRP A 130 3.01 -0.33 -0.90
CA TRP A 130 2.50 -1.63 -0.44
C TRP A 130 1.85 -2.36 -1.60
N GLU A 131 1.92 -3.68 -1.55
CA GLU A 131 1.24 -4.60 -2.44
C GLU A 131 0.61 -5.69 -1.57
N ILE A 132 -0.72 -5.79 -1.60
CA ILE A 132 -1.48 -6.80 -0.88
C ILE A 132 -2.26 -7.60 -1.93
N ASP A 133 -1.88 -8.87 -2.10
CA ASP A 133 -2.56 -9.77 -3.02
C ASP A 133 -3.44 -10.72 -2.21
N LEU A 134 -4.75 -10.59 -2.40
CA LEU A 134 -5.77 -11.29 -1.63
C LEU A 134 -5.94 -12.77 -2.03
N LEU A 135 -5.26 -13.22 -3.09
CA LEU A 135 -5.29 -14.60 -3.59
C LEU A 135 -6.72 -15.17 -3.64
N PRO A 136 -7.57 -14.78 -4.61
CA PRO A 136 -9.00 -15.14 -4.64
C PRO A 136 -9.30 -16.65 -4.58
N ASP A 137 -8.34 -17.49 -4.96
CA ASP A 137 -8.45 -18.94 -4.95
C ASP A 137 -8.10 -19.58 -3.58
N ASP A 138 -7.57 -18.81 -2.62
CA ASP A 138 -7.20 -19.29 -1.27
C ASP A 138 -7.38 -18.18 -0.22
N GLU A 139 -8.57 -18.10 0.37
CA GLU A 139 -8.91 -17.08 1.39
C GLU A 139 -8.09 -17.15 2.69
N ASN A 140 -7.31 -18.22 2.87
CA ASN A 140 -6.43 -18.40 4.03
C ASN A 140 -4.98 -17.98 3.75
N LYS A 141 -4.72 -17.45 2.55
CA LYS A 141 -3.41 -16.95 2.16
C LYS A 141 -3.47 -15.56 1.55
N ILE A 142 -2.45 -14.77 1.81
CA ILE A 142 -2.19 -13.51 1.10
C ILE A 142 -0.70 -13.38 0.82
N LEU A 143 -0.35 -12.63 -0.23
CA LEU A 143 1.00 -12.13 -0.41
C LEU A 143 1.04 -10.67 0.06
N TYR A 144 1.96 -10.38 0.97
CA TYR A 144 2.15 -9.04 1.52
C TYR A 144 3.55 -8.55 1.17
N LYS A 145 3.63 -7.36 0.58
CA LYS A 145 4.91 -6.81 0.14
C LYS A 145 4.93 -5.30 0.34
N TYR A 146 6.09 -4.78 0.73
CA TYR A 146 6.31 -3.35 0.79
C TYR A 146 7.74 -2.96 0.38
N THR A 147 7.90 -1.72 -0.05
CA THR A 147 9.18 -1.15 -0.46
C THR A 147 9.54 0.01 0.45
N VAL A 148 10.74 -0.03 1.01
CA VAL A 148 11.33 1.09 1.76
C VAL A 148 12.32 1.81 0.87
N SER A 149 12.21 3.13 0.78
CA SER A 149 13.13 3.97 0.00
C SER A 149 13.56 5.19 0.81
N GLY A 150 14.71 5.72 0.46
CA GLY A 150 15.28 6.91 1.06
C GLY A 150 16.08 7.73 0.05
N PRO A 151 16.91 8.68 0.51
CA PRO A 151 17.68 9.56 -0.36
C PRO A 151 18.61 8.85 -1.36
N ASP A 152 19.09 7.66 -1.00
CA ASP A 152 19.99 6.86 -1.82
C ASP A 152 19.25 5.85 -2.73
N GLY A 153 17.91 5.95 -2.82
CA GLY A 153 17.06 5.06 -3.61
C GLY A 153 16.35 4.01 -2.77
N VAL A 154 16.08 2.83 -3.36
CA VAL A 154 15.43 1.71 -2.66
C VAL A 154 16.39 1.12 -1.63
N SER A 155 16.00 1.16 -0.35
CA SER A 155 16.77 0.56 0.74
C SER A 155 16.60 -0.97 0.75
N PHE A 156 15.35 -1.43 0.70
CA PHE A 156 14.99 -2.85 0.53
C PHE A 156 13.54 -3.01 0.08
N VAL A 157 13.26 -4.18 -0.44
CA VAL A 157 11.89 -4.69 -0.64
C VAL A 157 11.70 -5.84 0.32
N ALA A 158 10.57 -5.85 1.02
CA ALA A 158 10.18 -6.93 1.93
C ALA A 158 8.94 -7.62 1.41
N SER A 159 8.88 -8.95 1.53
CA SER A 159 7.72 -9.74 1.12
C SER A 159 7.51 -10.95 2.03
N ALA A 160 6.25 -11.35 2.16
CA ALA A 160 5.85 -12.54 2.91
C ALA A 160 4.61 -13.20 2.28
N GLU A 161 4.59 -14.52 2.23
CA GLU A 161 3.34 -15.28 2.15
C GLU A 161 2.81 -15.41 3.57
N MET A 162 1.58 -14.92 3.79
CA MET A 162 0.93 -14.95 5.10
C MET A 162 -0.15 -16.01 5.10
N THR A 163 -0.29 -16.73 6.20
CA THR A 163 -1.32 -17.74 6.42
C THR A 163 -2.21 -17.33 7.58
N LYS A 164 -3.52 -17.41 7.39
CA LYS A 164 -4.54 -17.12 8.43
C LYS A 164 -4.57 -18.23 9.49
N ILE A 165 -4.69 -17.83 10.78
CA ILE A 165 -4.72 -18.76 11.93
C ILE A 165 -5.93 -18.50 12.83
#